data_8c07bf30b073311bc677f99b840bcd1f
#
_entry.id   8c07bf30b073311bc677f99b840bcd1f
#
_cell.length_a   1.000
_cell.length_b   1.000
_cell.length_c   1.000
_cell.angle_alpha   90.00
_cell.angle_beta   90.00
_cell.angle_gamma   90.00
#
_symmetry.space_group_name_H-M   'P 1'
#
loop_
_entity.id
_entity.type
_entity.pdbx_description
1 polymer ?
#
loop_
_entity_poly.entity_id
_entity_poly.type
_entity_poly.pdbx_seq_one_letter_code
_entity_poly.pdbx_strand_id
1 'polypeptide(L)'
;MKYKNKIGVFLARMQPLHIAHLDIIQKALSECERVYVCLGSANKVDMIRNPFTIEFRKQILLEALIERVGVAATRVDVFEIPDWSYENDTNETIEWGRYFYYNVVSRIQSKRFAIYYNDDPAIIKGWFASEVKDFITLELLDRSQHYGGLSATKIRDAIINNDMEYVCKYCPTAVVKRMDIIRPYYIEVSQNPKPDFAM
;
A
#
# COMPACT_ATOMS: atom_id res chain seq x y z
N MET A 1 18.25 8.66 -19.50
CA MET A 1 17.66 7.31 -19.77
C MET A 1 16.18 7.47 -20.04
N LYS A 2 15.64 6.74 -21.01
CA LYS A 2 14.18 6.75 -21.25
C LYS A 2 13.54 5.74 -20.32
N TYR A 3 12.59 6.18 -19.50
CA TYR A 3 11.85 5.27 -18.60
C TYR A 3 11.07 4.20 -19.39
N LYS A 4 10.89 3.02 -18.79
CA LYS A 4 10.11 1.91 -19.36
C LYS A 4 8.63 2.29 -19.49
N ASN A 5 8.09 2.97 -18.49
CA ASN A 5 6.71 3.42 -18.40
C ASN A 5 6.65 4.91 -18.10
N LYS A 6 5.57 5.59 -18.53
CA LYS A 6 5.32 6.98 -18.12
C LYS A 6 4.83 7.06 -16.69
N ILE A 7 3.89 6.19 -16.33
CA ILE A 7 3.18 6.22 -15.06
C ILE A 7 3.23 4.85 -14.41
N GLY A 8 3.70 4.82 -13.15
CA GLY A 8 3.59 3.68 -12.26
C GLY A 8 2.52 3.92 -11.19
N VAL A 9 1.78 2.87 -10.83
CA VAL A 9 0.76 2.90 -9.79
C VAL A 9 1.02 1.76 -8.81
N PHE A 10 0.94 2.04 -7.52
CA PHE A 10 1.04 1.04 -6.47
C PHE A 10 -0.10 1.20 -5.47
N LEU A 11 -0.89 0.14 -5.27
CA LEU A 11 -1.98 0.10 -4.28
C LEU A 11 -1.53 -0.70 -3.06
N ALA A 12 -1.63 -0.09 -1.87
CA ALA A 12 -1.41 -0.79 -0.60
C ALA A 12 -2.10 -0.07 0.57
N ARG A 13 -2.44 -0.82 1.60
CA ARG A 13 -2.99 -0.24 2.86
C ARG A 13 -1.91 0.41 3.72
N MET A 14 -0.70 -0.15 3.72
CA MET A 14 0.45 0.32 4.50
C MET A 14 0.16 0.44 6.00
N GLN A 15 -0.38 -0.62 6.58
CA GLN A 15 -0.79 -0.67 7.99
C GLN A 15 -0.16 -1.87 8.73
N PRO A 16 1.10 -1.71 9.16
CA PRO A 16 1.98 -0.55 8.99
C PRO A 16 2.74 -0.53 7.67
N LEU A 17 3.36 0.61 7.37
CA LEU A 17 4.36 0.74 6.31
C LEU A 17 5.60 -0.11 6.66
N HIS A 18 6.12 -0.83 5.66
CA HIS A 18 7.32 -1.65 5.81
C HIS A 18 8.21 -1.61 4.57
N ILE A 19 9.44 -2.13 4.69
CA ILE A 19 10.47 -2.02 3.64
C ILE A 19 10.01 -2.55 2.28
N ALA A 20 9.22 -3.65 2.23
CA ALA A 20 8.76 -4.19 0.96
C ALA A 20 7.83 -3.22 0.19
N HIS A 21 7.07 -2.36 0.88
CA HIS A 21 6.31 -1.29 0.21
C HIS A 21 7.24 -0.24 -0.41
N LEU A 22 8.29 0.14 0.30
CA LEU A 22 9.26 1.13 -0.18
C LEU A 22 10.06 0.60 -1.37
N ASP A 23 10.40 -0.69 -1.38
CA ASP A 23 11.14 -1.29 -2.49
C ASP A 23 10.29 -1.37 -3.76
N ILE A 24 8.98 -1.62 -3.66
CA ILE A 24 8.08 -1.53 -4.80
C ILE A 24 8.05 -0.10 -5.35
N ILE A 25 7.93 0.90 -4.48
CA ILE A 25 7.92 2.30 -4.90
C ILE A 25 9.28 2.68 -5.53
N GLN A 26 10.38 2.23 -4.95
CA GLN A 26 11.73 2.47 -5.49
C GLN A 26 11.90 1.81 -6.86
N LYS A 27 11.42 0.57 -7.04
CA LYS A 27 11.40 -0.09 -8.36
C LYS A 27 10.57 0.71 -9.36
N ALA A 28 9.34 1.10 -8.99
CA ALA A 28 8.50 1.92 -9.84
C ALA A 28 9.18 3.24 -10.24
N LEU A 29 9.86 3.91 -9.30
CA LEU A 29 10.63 5.14 -9.56
C LEU A 29 11.82 4.92 -10.50
N SER A 30 12.42 3.75 -10.52
CA SER A 30 13.50 3.43 -11.46
C SER A 30 13.01 3.19 -12.89
N GLU A 31 11.75 2.80 -13.06
CA GLU A 31 11.16 2.42 -14.34
C GLU A 31 10.14 3.43 -14.89
N CYS A 32 9.66 4.37 -14.08
CA CYS A 32 8.59 5.30 -14.43
C CYS A 32 9.01 6.76 -14.28
N GLU A 33 8.45 7.62 -15.13
CA GLU A 33 8.62 9.08 -15.02
C GLU A 33 7.94 9.62 -13.75
N ARG A 34 6.76 9.10 -13.42
CA ARG A 34 5.96 9.47 -12.25
C ARG A 34 5.33 8.24 -11.61
N VAL A 35 5.22 8.26 -10.29
CA VAL A 35 4.63 7.16 -9.51
C VAL A 35 3.47 7.68 -8.68
N TYR A 36 2.38 6.94 -8.67
CA TYR A 36 1.21 7.22 -7.85
C TYR A 36 1.01 6.10 -6.84
N VAL A 37 1.03 6.45 -5.57
CA VAL A 37 0.78 5.53 -4.47
C VAL A 37 -0.65 5.72 -4.00
N CYS A 38 -1.44 4.66 -4.14
CA CYS A 38 -2.83 4.61 -3.72
C CYS A 38 -2.92 4.00 -2.31
N LEU A 39 -3.32 4.77 -1.32
CA LEU A 39 -3.59 4.26 0.02
C LEU A 39 -4.99 3.66 0.06
N GLY A 40 -5.06 2.33 0.04
CA GLY A 40 -6.33 1.59 0.07
C GLY A 40 -7.03 1.62 1.42
N SER A 41 -8.29 1.17 1.45
CA SER A 41 -9.15 1.15 2.64
C SER A 41 -9.21 2.51 3.34
N ALA A 42 -9.38 3.57 2.55
CA ALA A 42 -9.31 4.94 3.05
C ALA A 42 -10.46 5.31 3.99
N ASN A 43 -11.59 4.63 3.86
CA ASN A 43 -12.79 4.78 4.67
C ASN A 43 -12.81 3.90 5.92
N LYS A 44 -11.74 3.12 6.18
CA LYS A 44 -11.64 2.22 7.34
C LYS A 44 -10.60 2.73 8.33
N VAL A 45 -10.97 2.81 9.60
CA VAL A 45 -10.12 3.21 10.73
C VAL A 45 -10.56 2.50 12.01
N ASP A 46 -9.67 2.38 13.00
CA ASP A 46 -9.92 1.71 14.29
C ASP A 46 -10.29 0.23 14.18
N MET A 47 -9.84 -0.44 13.13
CA MET A 47 -10.00 -1.86 12.89
C MET A 47 -8.66 -2.57 12.99
N ILE A 48 -8.63 -3.86 13.32
CA ILE A 48 -7.37 -4.62 13.47
C ILE A 48 -6.48 -4.51 12.22
N ARG A 49 -7.08 -4.62 11.03
CA ARG A 49 -6.33 -4.53 9.77
C ARG A 49 -6.13 -3.11 9.28
N ASN A 50 -6.93 -2.15 9.75
CA ASN A 50 -6.94 -0.76 9.33
C ASN A 50 -7.02 0.16 10.56
N PRO A 51 -6.01 0.15 11.47
CA PRO A 51 -6.07 0.96 12.69
C PRO A 51 -5.95 2.47 12.39
N PHE A 52 -5.09 2.88 11.47
CA PHE A 52 -4.70 4.27 11.32
C PHE A 52 -5.49 5.02 10.25
N THR A 53 -5.68 6.32 10.51
CA THR A 53 -6.28 7.25 9.54
C THR A 53 -5.40 7.40 8.30
N ILE A 54 -5.98 7.93 7.24
CA ILE A 54 -5.28 8.23 5.99
C ILE A 54 -4.14 9.24 6.21
N GLU A 55 -4.41 10.29 6.99
CA GLU A 55 -3.47 11.37 7.28
C GLU A 55 -2.22 10.82 7.96
N PHE A 56 -2.39 9.97 8.97
CA PHE A 56 -1.28 9.35 9.69
C PHE A 56 -0.45 8.45 8.77
N ARG A 57 -1.10 7.61 7.96
CA ARG A 57 -0.42 6.73 6.98
C ARG A 57 0.34 7.54 5.93
N LYS A 58 -0.28 8.61 5.42
CA LYS A 58 0.32 9.49 4.42
C LYS A 58 1.54 10.23 4.96
N GLN A 59 1.46 10.73 6.19
CA GLN A 59 2.58 11.40 6.85
C GLN A 59 3.78 10.46 6.99
N ILE A 60 3.57 9.24 7.49
CA ILE A 60 4.63 8.23 7.64
C ILE A 60 5.23 7.86 6.28
N LEU A 61 4.39 7.65 5.26
CA LEU A 61 4.85 7.31 3.92
C LEU A 61 5.70 8.41 3.31
N LEU A 62 5.26 9.66 3.34
CA LEU A 62 6.00 10.78 2.76
C LEU A 62 7.36 10.96 3.43
N GLU A 63 7.42 10.85 4.76
CA GLU A 63 8.67 10.93 5.49
C GLU A 63 9.63 9.77 5.13
N ALA A 64 9.12 8.53 5.10
CA ALA A 64 9.91 7.37 4.72
C ALA A 64 10.40 7.44 3.26
N LEU A 65 9.63 8.03 2.35
CA LEU A 65 10.04 8.24 0.96
C LEU A 65 11.17 9.25 0.86
N ILE A 66 11.09 10.38 1.56
CA ILE A 66 12.17 11.38 1.58
C ILE A 66 13.46 10.74 2.11
N GLU A 67 13.37 9.97 3.17
CA GLU A 67 14.51 9.26 3.77
C GLU A 67 15.10 8.21 2.81
N ARG A 68 14.25 7.45 2.10
CA ARG A 68 14.67 6.32 1.26
C ARG A 68 15.20 6.72 -0.10
N VAL A 69 14.56 7.68 -0.77
CA VAL A 69 14.82 8.01 -2.18
C VAL A 69 15.18 9.49 -2.40
N GLY A 70 15.23 10.30 -1.35
CA GLY A 70 15.66 11.71 -1.41
C GLY A 70 14.81 12.52 -2.41
N VAL A 71 15.48 13.26 -3.30
CA VAL A 71 14.83 14.12 -4.28
C VAL A 71 13.89 13.36 -5.23
N ALA A 72 14.08 12.06 -5.43
CA ALA A 72 13.18 11.26 -6.28
C ALA A 72 11.77 11.15 -5.67
N ALA A 73 11.59 11.41 -4.37
CA ALA A 73 10.28 11.48 -3.75
C ALA A 73 9.35 12.54 -4.38
N THR A 74 9.91 13.59 -4.99
CA THR A 74 9.12 14.62 -5.71
C THR A 74 8.37 14.10 -6.94
N ARG A 75 8.70 12.89 -7.39
CA ARG A 75 8.01 12.21 -8.49
C ARG A 75 6.92 11.26 -8.00
N VAL A 76 6.65 11.22 -6.68
CA VAL A 76 5.61 10.39 -6.09
C VAL A 76 4.44 11.26 -5.66
N ASP A 77 3.26 10.93 -6.16
CA ASP A 77 1.99 11.48 -5.67
C ASP A 77 1.29 10.41 -4.84
N VAL A 78 0.64 10.83 -3.76
CA VAL A 78 -0.08 9.95 -2.85
C VAL A 78 -1.54 10.38 -2.79
N PHE A 79 -2.45 9.44 -3.07
CA PHE A 79 -3.88 9.66 -2.91
C PHE A 79 -4.59 8.44 -2.29
N GLU A 80 -5.76 8.66 -1.78
CA GLU A 80 -6.58 7.67 -1.09
C GLU A 80 -7.58 7.01 -2.04
N ILE A 81 -7.84 5.71 -1.80
CA ILE A 81 -8.93 4.97 -2.42
C ILE A 81 -9.73 4.27 -1.32
N PRO A 82 -11.00 4.65 -1.12
CA PRO A 82 -11.87 3.94 -0.19
C PRO A 82 -12.21 2.55 -0.73
N ASP A 83 -12.52 1.62 0.17
CA ASP A 83 -13.15 0.37 -0.24
C ASP A 83 -14.57 0.67 -0.74
N TRP A 84 -14.94 0.06 -1.88
CA TRP A 84 -16.24 0.35 -2.50
C TRP A 84 -17.40 -0.37 -1.82
N SER A 85 -17.10 -1.40 -1.04
CA SER A 85 -18.07 -2.20 -0.31
C SER A 85 -17.61 -2.38 1.12
N TYR A 86 -18.54 -2.29 2.06
CA TYR A 86 -18.33 -2.62 3.47
C TYR A 86 -18.57 -4.11 3.75
N GLU A 87 -19.24 -4.80 2.84
CA GLU A 87 -19.56 -6.22 2.96
C GLU A 87 -18.46 -7.07 2.37
N ASN A 88 -17.78 -7.83 3.22
CA ASN A 88 -16.77 -8.84 2.89
C ASN A 88 -15.58 -8.34 2.04
N ASP A 89 -14.48 -9.06 2.06
CA ASP A 89 -13.29 -8.84 1.22
C ASP A 89 -13.59 -9.12 -0.28
N THR A 90 -14.56 -8.39 -0.85
CA THR A 90 -14.93 -8.46 -2.27
C THR A 90 -13.95 -7.73 -3.19
N ASN A 91 -12.81 -7.31 -2.65
CA ASN A 91 -11.74 -6.63 -3.39
C ASN A 91 -10.98 -7.55 -4.38
N GLU A 92 -11.46 -8.77 -4.57
CA GLU A 92 -10.87 -9.74 -5.52
C GLU A 92 -11.70 -9.88 -6.79
N THR A 93 -12.67 -9.01 -6.99
CA THR A 93 -13.62 -9.09 -8.11
C THR A 93 -13.25 -8.17 -9.28
N ILE A 94 -13.81 -8.47 -10.44
CA ILE A 94 -13.71 -7.62 -11.64
C ILE A 94 -14.32 -6.23 -11.37
N GLU A 95 -15.40 -6.17 -10.58
CA GLU A 95 -16.05 -4.92 -10.19
C GLU A 95 -15.11 -4.04 -9.36
N TRP A 96 -14.37 -4.63 -8.41
CA TRP A 96 -13.32 -3.93 -7.69
C TRP A 96 -12.24 -3.41 -8.64
N GLY A 97 -11.78 -4.23 -9.57
CA GLY A 97 -10.78 -3.84 -10.55
C GLY A 97 -11.23 -2.68 -11.45
N ARG A 98 -12.50 -2.66 -11.86
CA ARG A 98 -13.11 -1.54 -12.58
C ARG A 98 -13.14 -0.28 -11.71
N TYR A 99 -13.64 -0.38 -10.49
CA TYR A 99 -13.67 0.72 -9.54
C TYR A 99 -12.28 1.31 -9.31
N PHE A 100 -11.28 0.46 -9.05
CA PHE A 100 -9.89 0.86 -8.89
C PHE A 100 -9.37 1.58 -10.15
N TYR A 101 -9.52 0.96 -11.32
CA TYR A 101 -9.05 1.51 -12.59
C TYR A 101 -9.61 2.91 -12.84
N TYR A 102 -10.92 3.09 -12.72
CA TYR A 102 -11.54 4.39 -12.98
C TYR A 102 -11.17 5.46 -11.94
N ASN A 103 -11.00 5.08 -10.68
CA ASN A 103 -10.49 6.00 -9.65
C ASN A 103 -9.07 6.47 -9.98
N VAL A 104 -8.20 5.56 -10.40
CA VAL A 104 -6.83 5.90 -10.82
C VAL A 104 -6.88 6.81 -12.05
N VAL A 105 -7.59 6.43 -13.12
CA VAL A 105 -7.69 7.22 -14.36
C VAL A 105 -8.17 8.64 -14.10
N SER A 106 -9.16 8.83 -13.24
CA SER A 106 -9.71 10.15 -12.90
C SER A 106 -8.67 11.05 -12.20
N ARG A 107 -7.76 10.45 -11.41
CA ARG A 107 -6.72 11.19 -10.67
C ARG A 107 -5.49 11.50 -11.54
N ILE A 108 -5.03 10.51 -12.32
CA ILE A 108 -3.80 10.65 -13.11
C ILE A 108 -4.04 11.21 -14.50
N GLN A 109 -5.30 11.35 -14.93
CA GLN A 109 -5.72 11.82 -16.26
C GLN A 109 -5.06 11.04 -17.42
N SER A 110 -4.81 9.75 -17.21
CA SER A 110 -4.25 8.84 -18.20
C SER A 110 -4.95 7.49 -18.12
N LYS A 111 -5.30 6.94 -19.27
CA LYS A 111 -5.87 5.59 -19.35
C LYS A 111 -4.80 4.49 -19.27
N ARG A 112 -3.51 4.82 -19.52
CA ARG A 112 -2.42 3.84 -19.55
C ARG A 112 -1.46 4.04 -18.41
N PHE A 113 -1.19 2.96 -17.65
CA PHE A 113 -0.23 2.93 -16.55
C PHE A 113 0.26 1.52 -16.25
N ALA A 114 1.38 1.42 -15.54
CA ALA A 114 1.89 0.16 -15.01
C ALA A 114 1.47 0.01 -13.54
N ILE A 115 0.96 -1.15 -13.17
CA ILE A 115 0.66 -1.49 -11.77
C ILE A 115 1.81 -2.30 -11.21
N TYR A 116 2.46 -1.76 -10.19
CA TYR A 116 3.49 -2.44 -9.41
C TYR A 116 2.85 -3.12 -8.20
N TYR A 117 3.16 -4.39 -7.99
CA TYR A 117 2.53 -5.18 -6.93
C TYR A 117 3.46 -6.28 -6.41
N ASN A 118 3.15 -6.82 -5.24
CA ASN A 118 3.89 -7.92 -4.60
C ASN A 118 2.95 -9.00 -4.03
N ASP A 119 1.73 -9.04 -4.50
CA ASP A 119 0.70 -10.00 -4.11
C ASP A 119 0.63 -11.17 -5.09
N ASP A 120 -0.29 -12.10 -4.87
CA ASP A 120 -0.50 -13.23 -5.78
C ASP A 120 -0.87 -12.71 -7.19
N PRO A 121 -0.10 -13.09 -8.22
CA PRO A 121 -0.39 -12.68 -9.59
C PRO A 121 -1.79 -13.09 -10.07
N ALA A 122 -2.35 -14.18 -9.56
CA ALA A 122 -3.68 -14.65 -9.95
C ALA A 122 -4.77 -13.68 -9.49
N ILE A 123 -4.66 -13.17 -8.25
CA ILE A 123 -5.58 -12.17 -7.69
C ILE A 123 -5.57 -10.91 -8.53
N ILE A 124 -4.38 -10.35 -8.75
CA ILE A 124 -4.24 -9.09 -9.49
C ILE A 124 -4.71 -9.23 -10.94
N LYS A 125 -4.40 -10.34 -11.60
CA LYS A 125 -4.90 -10.62 -12.96
C LYS A 125 -6.43 -10.77 -13.01
N GLY A 126 -7.02 -11.30 -11.94
CA GLY A 126 -8.46 -11.47 -11.81
C GLY A 126 -9.25 -10.15 -11.69
N TRP A 127 -8.60 -9.07 -11.24
CA TRP A 127 -9.26 -7.76 -11.08
C TRP A 127 -9.67 -7.11 -12.40
N PHE A 128 -8.94 -7.40 -13.50
CA PHE A 128 -9.10 -6.60 -14.71
C PHE A 128 -9.85 -7.34 -15.80
N ALA A 129 -11.02 -6.82 -16.14
CA ALA A 129 -11.80 -7.25 -17.27
C ALA A 129 -11.09 -6.95 -18.60
N SER A 130 -11.51 -7.62 -19.66
CA SER A 130 -10.90 -7.50 -21.00
C SER A 130 -10.83 -6.07 -21.50
N GLU A 131 -11.82 -5.24 -21.18
CA GLU A 131 -11.92 -3.86 -21.64
C GLU A 131 -10.86 -2.91 -21.07
N VAL A 132 -10.21 -3.29 -19.96
CA VAL A 132 -9.15 -2.47 -19.35
C VAL A 132 -7.75 -3.08 -19.45
N LYS A 133 -7.65 -4.38 -19.77
CA LYS A 133 -6.36 -5.10 -19.82
C LYS A 133 -5.35 -4.46 -20.78
N ASP A 134 -5.82 -3.92 -21.91
CA ASP A 134 -4.94 -3.30 -22.91
C ASP A 134 -4.38 -1.95 -22.48
N PHE A 135 -4.88 -1.39 -21.38
CA PHE A 135 -4.45 -0.10 -20.85
C PHE A 135 -3.50 -0.21 -19.66
N ILE A 136 -3.34 -1.41 -19.10
CA ILE A 136 -2.51 -1.63 -17.92
C ILE A 136 -1.39 -2.62 -18.21
N THR A 137 -0.24 -2.41 -17.56
CA THR A 137 0.87 -3.36 -17.49
C THR A 137 1.02 -3.82 -16.05
N LEU A 138 1.23 -5.12 -15.83
CA LEU A 138 1.40 -5.68 -14.48
C LEU A 138 2.88 -5.97 -14.23
N GLU A 139 3.46 -5.33 -13.22
CA GLU A 139 4.87 -5.43 -12.83
C GLU A 139 4.99 -6.03 -11.43
N LEU A 140 5.35 -7.31 -11.36
CA LEU A 140 5.53 -8.04 -10.11
C LEU A 140 6.91 -7.74 -9.49
N LEU A 141 6.91 -7.48 -8.17
CA LEU A 141 8.09 -7.61 -7.32
C LEU A 141 7.84 -8.76 -6.33
N ASP A 142 8.37 -9.93 -6.61
CA ASP A 142 8.16 -11.11 -5.79
C ASP A 142 8.80 -10.95 -4.40
N ARG A 143 7.97 -10.73 -3.39
CA ARG A 143 8.44 -10.57 -2.01
C ARG A 143 8.88 -11.89 -1.36
N SER A 144 8.47 -13.04 -1.88
CA SER A 144 8.86 -14.33 -1.33
C SER A 144 10.37 -14.55 -1.45
N GLN A 145 10.97 -14.03 -2.52
CA GLN A 145 12.41 -14.11 -2.78
C GLN A 145 13.23 -13.14 -1.94
N HIS A 146 12.63 -12.02 -1.47
CA HIS A 146 13.39 -10.92 -0.85
C HIS A 146 13.23 -10.84 0.67
N TYR A 147 12.10 -11.30 1.25
CA TYR A 147 11.77 -10.96 2.64
C TYR A 147 11.30 -12.14 3.50
N GLY A 148 11.50 -13.40 3.07
CA GLY A 148 11.19 -14.57 3.91
C GLY A 148 9.74 -14.62 4.41
N GLY A 149 8.77 -14.16 3.60
CA GLY A 149 7.36 -14.16 3.99
C GLY A 149 6.96 -13.00 4.90
N LEU A 150 7.64 -11.85 4.79
CA LEU A 150 7.25 -10.61 5.46
C LEU A 150 5.81 -10.24 5.13
N SER A 151 5.02 -9.93 6.15
CA SER A 151 3.64 -9.47 6.01
C SER A 151 3.31 -8.41 7.07
N ALA A 152 2.34 -7.55 6.77
CA ALA A 152 1.85 -6.58 7.73
C ALA A 152 1.32 -7.24 9.02
N THR A 153 0.79 -8.47 8.94
CA THR A 153 0.36 -9.25 10.11
C THR A 153 1.53 -9.56 11.02
N LYS A 154 2.62 -10.12 10.50
CA LYS A 154 3.83 -10.41 11.30
C LYS A 154 4.42 -9.16 11.96
N ILE A 155 4.37 -8.01 11.26
CA ILE A 155 4.85 -6.76 11.84
C ILE A 155 3.91 -6.28 12.95
N ARG A 156 2.58 -6.37 12.77
CA ARG A 156 1.64 -6.04 13.86
C ARG A 156 1.86 -6.89 15.10
N ASP A 157 2.04 -8.20 14.91
CA ASP A 157 2.32 -9.12 16.02
C ASP A 157 3.63 -8.74 16.73
N ALA A 158 4.70 -8.43 15.98
CA ALA A 158 5.97 -7.96 16.54
C ALA A 158 5.81 -6.64 17.32
N ILE A 159 5.03 -5.69 16.79
CA ILE A 159 4.74 -4.42 17.47
C ILE A 159 4.01 -4.66 18.79
N ILE A 160 2.94 -5.47 18.78
CA ILE A 160 2.15 -5.78 19.98
C ILE A 160 3.04 -6.46 21.04
N ASN A 161 3.84 -7.44 20.63
CA ASN A 161 4.74 -8.19 21.50
C ASN A 161 6.03 -7.45 21.87
N ASN A 162 6.19 -6.20 21.41
CA ASN A 162 7.39 -5.38 21.65
C ASN A 162 8.70 -5.99 21.13
N ASP A 163 8.62 -6.77 20.05
CA ASP A 163 9.79 -7.29 19.34
C ASP A 163 10.41 -6.16 18.48
N MET A 164 11.16 -5.30 19.15
CA MET A 164 11.76 -4.13 18.51
C MET A 164 12.88 -4.51 17.53
N GLU A 165 13.53 -5.66 17.69
CA GLU A 165 14.52 -6.14 16.73
C GLU A 165 13.86 -6.39 15.37
N TYR A 166 12.74 -7.11 15.36
CA TYR A 166 11.97 -7.38 14.14
C TYR A 166 11.40 -6.09 13.52
N VAL A 167 10.86 -5.21 14.37
CA VAL A 167 10.31 -3.92 13.91
C VAL A 167 11.39 -3.04 13.27
N CYS A 168 12.54 -2.87 13.92
CA CYS A 168 13.66 -2.08 13.39
C CYS A 168 14.24 -2.67 12.10
N LYS A 169 14.19 -4.00 11.95
CA LYS A 169 14.67 -4.69 10.75
C LYS A 169 13.78 -4.46 9.53
N TYR A 170 12.45 -4.40 9.72
CA TYR A 170 11.50 -4.43 8.61
C TYR A 170 10.66 -3.17 8.44
N CYS A 171 10.72 -2.23 9.38
CA CYS A 171 10.02 -0.96 9.27
C CYS A 171 10.99 0.20 9.01
N PRO A 172 10.58 1.24 8.26
CA PRO A 172 11.38 2.45 8.10
C PRO A 172 11.45 3.23 9.41
N THR A 173 12.47 4.07 9.54
CA THR A 173 12.69 4.95 10.71
C THR A 173 11.44 5.78 11.04
N ALA A 174 10.69 6.22 10.01
CA ALA A 174 9.43 6.95 10.17
C ALA A 174 8.37 6.19 11.00
N VAL A 175 8.36 4.84 10.94
CA VAL A 175 7.51 3.98 11.79
C VAL A 175 8.14 3.80 13.16
N VAL A 176 9.44 3.43 13.20
CA VAL A 176 10.14 3.07 14.43
C VAL A 176 10.10 4.22 15.46
N LYS A 177 10.32 5.44 15.03
CA LYS A 177 10.31 6.63 15.94
C LYS A 177 8.92 7.02 16.46
N ARG A 178 7.86 6.38 15.98
CA ARG A 178 6.48 6.59 16.44
C ARG A 178 5.92 5.39 17.23
N MET A 179 6.80 4.51 17.70
CA MET A 179 6.36 3.29 18.40
C MET A 179 5.66 3.58 19.72
N ASP A 180 5.94 4.72 20.34
CA ASP A 180 5.23 5.24 21.52
C ASP A 180 3.73 5.55 21.23
N ILE A 181 3.37 5.86 19.98
CA ILE A 181 2.00 6.07 19.52
C ILE A 181 1.44 4.78 18.89
N ILE A 182 2.22 4.16 18.01
CA ILE A 182 1.76 3.03 17.18
C ILE A 182 1.44 1.81 18.03
N ARG A 183 2.31 1.44 18.98
CA ARG A 183 2.14 0.23 19.78
C ARG A 183 0.92 0.29 20.71
N PRO A 184 0.73 1.33 21.55
CA PRO A 184 -0.47 1.44 22.37
C PRO A 184 -1.77 1.36 21.54
N TYR A 185 -1.77 2.02 20.39
CA TYR A 185 -2.94 2.02 19.51
C TYR A 185 -3.24 0.64 18.92
N TYR A 186 -2.24 -0.14 18.49
CA TYR A 186 -2.46 -1.52 18.06
C TYR A 186 -2.98 -2.41 19.20
N ILE A 187 -2.49 -2.22 20.43
CA ILE A 187 -2.96 -2.96 21.59
C ILE A 187 -4.44 -2.63 21.86
N GLU A 188 -4.80 -1.34 21.86
CA GLU A 188 -6.18 -0.88 22.07
C GLU A 188 -7.14 -1.47 21.05
N VAL A 189 -6.80 -1.34 19.74
CA VAL A 189 -7.64 -1.86 18.66
C VAL A 189 -7.71 -3.39 18.68
N SER A 190 -6.67 -4.08 19.12
CA SER A 190 -6.69 -5.55 19.24
C SER A 190 -7.62 -6.04 20.36
N GLN A 191 -7.76 -5.25 21.42
CA GLN A 191 -8.64 -5.56 22.57
C GLN A 191 -10.09 -5.15 22.31
N ASN A 192 -10.30 -4.06 21.58
CA ASN A 192 -11.60 -3.48 21.29
C ASN A 192 -11.77 -3.17 19.79
N PRO A 193 -11.75 -4.19 18.91
CA PRO A 193 -11.84 -3.95 17.48
C PRO A 193 -13.23 -3.41 17.12
N LYS A 194 -13.28 -2.30 16.39
CA LYS A 194 -14.52 -1.96 15.69
C LYS A 194 -14.83 -3.06 14.67
N PRO A 195 -16.10 -3.47 14.56
CA PRO A 195 -16.48 -4.42 13.53
C PRO A 195 -16.11 -3.89 12.15
N ASP A 196 -15.64 -4.76 11.25
CA ASP A 196 -15.28 -4.40 9.87
C ASP A 196 -16.47 -3.78 9.08
N PHE A 197 -17.66 -3.79 9.67
CA PHE A 197 -18.93 -3.31 9.11
C PHE A 197 -19.48 -2.06 9.82
N ALA A 198 -18.72 -1.37 10.64
CA ALA A 198 -19.18 -0.12 11.26
C ALA A 198 -19.41 0.93 10.17
N MET A 199 -20.68 1.32 10.01
CA MET A 199 -21.14 2.43 9.16
C MET A 199 -20.59 3.77 9.65
#